data_1b89642e8925072d2a971ecb0cb553a1
#
_entry.id   1b89642e8925072d2a971ecb0cb553a1
#
_cell.length_a   1.000
_cell.length_b   1.000
_cell.length_c   1.000
_cell.angle_alpha   90.00
_cell.angle_beta   90.00
_cell.angle_gamma   90.00
#
_symmetry.space_group_name_H-M   'P 1'
#
loop_
_entity.id
_entity.type
_entity.pdbx_description
1 polymer ?
#
loop_
_entity_poly.entity_id
_entity_poly.type
_entity_poly.pdbx_seq_one_letter_code
_entity_poly.pdbx_strand_id
1 'polypeptide(L)'
;MPDLTADARNRLETLAAYLDANGERLTIDADVHPTDRATLPDSHAERITADPNYYHTRPILSEELIERMDLAGIDMALCWQNPGVLPYGDDTDENDARLTAANARIAELADRHPTRVIPAGWTDPKALGLNGAIRLARRCVEDFGMPVVKMNPAQNEFPITDPNVVSVVDEIAAMGAVPAFHFGSDTAYTPTEGLVEIAEHLGSHPVIGVHMGGGGGHFVEAEAIYQSARQAGLDHPNLFFVLSAKRDVHMESALITYAAAGAPANGQIAVASDAPYGDMTFQFGGFRALFARLADGAN
;
A
#
# COMPACT_ATOMS: atom_id res chain seq x y z
N MET A 1 19.46 3.45 14.88
CA MET A 1 19.36 3.61 13.41
C MET A 1 19.49 2.23 12.78
N PRO A 2 18.75 1.91 11.74
CA PRO A 2 18.85 0.60 11.08
C PRO A 2 20.25 0.39 10.49
N ASP A 3 20.68 -0.87 10.44
CA ASP A 3 21.98 -1.26 9.87
C ASP A 3 21.83 -1.50 8.35
N LEU A 4 21.67 -0.39 7.63
CA LEU A 4 21.43 -0.42 6.18
C LEU A 4 22.64 -0.95 5.42
N THR A 5 22.40 -1.90 4.51
CA THR A 5 23.40 -2.24 3.49
C THR A 5 23.74 -1.03 2.61
N ALA A 6 24.86 -1.09 1.90
CA ALA A 6 25.27 0.01 1.01
C ALA A 6 24.23 0.26 -0.09
N ASP A 7 23.64 -0.81 -0.66
CA ASP A 7 22.64 -0.71 -1.71
C ASP A 7 21.32 -0.14 -1.18
N ALA A 8 20.85 -0.58 -0.01
CA ALA A 8 19.68 -0.03 0.65
C ALA A 8 19.82 1.47 0.94
N ARG A 9 20.97 1.86 1.47
CA ARG A 9 21.29 3.27 1.75
C ARG A 9 21.26 4.11 0.48
N ASN A 10 21.96 3.67 -0.56
CA ASN A 10 22.01 4.37 -1.84
C ASN A 10 20.62 4.53 -2.47
N ARG A 11 19.78 3.50 -2.38
CA ARG A 11 18.41 3.55 -2.88
C ARG A 11 17.57 4.60 -2.14
N LEU A 12 17.60 4.59 -0.80
CA LEU A 12 16.86 5.56 0.01
C LEU A 12 17.35 6.99 -0.21
N GLU A 13 18.66 7.21 -0.30
CA GLU A 13 19.25 8.54 -0.59
C GLU A 13 18.85 9.03 -1.98
N THR A 14 18.90 8.18 -2.99
CA THR A 14 18.48 8.50 -4.37
C THR A 14 17.00 8.87 -4.42
N LEU A 15 16.14 8.07 -3.77
CA LEU A 15 14.71 8.31 -3.70
C LEU A 15 14.40 9.62 -2.97
N ALA A 16 15.00 9.85 -1.79
CA ALA A 16 14.82 11.06 -1.01
C ALA A 16 15.24 12.31 -1.81
N ALA A 17 16.42 12.29 -2.41
CA ALA A 17 16.91 13.41 -3.21
C ALA A 17 16.01 13.72 -4.42
N TYR A 18 15.46 12.68 -5.07
CA TYR A 18 14.53 12.87 -6.18
C TYR A 18 13.19 13.45 -5.73
N LEU A 19 12.63 12.96 -4.62
CA LEU A 19 11.40 13.48 -4.05
C LEU A 19 11.54 14.90 -3.54
N ASP A 20 12.64 15.24 -2.87
CA ASP A 20 12.93 16.60 -2.41
C ASP A 20 13.00 17.61 -3.57
N ALA A 21 13.58 17.18 -4.69
CA ALA A 21 13.72 18.05 -5.85
C ALA A 21 12.45 18.21 -6.70
N ASN A 22 11.56 17.21 -6.69
CA ASN A 22 10.46 17.11 -7.66
C ASN A 22 9.08 16.86 -7.04
N GLY A 23 8.99 16.47 -5.76
CA GLY A 23 7.79 15.89 -5.15
C GLY A 23 6.50 16.68 -5.35
N GLU A 24 6.56 18.01 -5.29
CA GLU A 24 5.39 18.89 -5.49
C GLU A 24 4.76 18.79 -6.90
N ARG A 25 5.49 18.24 -7.87
CA ARG A 25 5.07 18.16 -9.28
C ARG A 25 4.76 16.74 -9.73
N LEU A 26 5.06 15.75 -8.91
CA LEU A 26 4.90 14.35 -9.27
C LEU A 26 3.47 13.88 -9.07
N THR A 27 2.96 13.11 -10.03
CA THR A 27 1.78 12.26 -9.85
C THR A 27 2.26 10.91 -9.35
N ILE A 28 1.89 10.56 -8.11
CA ILE A 28 2.30 9.30 -7.47
C ILE A 28 1.10 8.40 -7.30
N ASP A 29 1.19 7.16 -7.81
CA ASP A 29 0.24 6.09 -7.50
C ASP A 29 0.68 5.38 -6.22
N ALA A 30 -0.11 5.51 -5.16
CA ALA A 30 0.28 5.07 -3.82
C ALA A 30 -0.02 3.59 -3.52
N ASP A 31 -0.49 2.80 -4.51
CA ASP A 31 -0.86 1.38 -4.28
C ASP A 31 -0.82 0.59 -5.59
N VAL A 32 0.29 -0.11 -5.84
CA VAL A 32 0.49 -0.89 -7.07
C VAL A 32 1.14 -2.23 -6.75
N HIS A 33 0.66 -3.30 -7.38
CA HIS A 33 1.07 -4.68 -7.15
C HIS A 33 1.64 -5.33 -8.42
N PRO A 34 2.84 -4.94 -8.89
CA PRO A 34 3.46 -5.55 -10.06
C PRO A 34 3.87 -7.01 -9.78
N THR A 35 3.82 -7.83 -10.82
CA THR A 35 4.14 -9.25 -10.73
C THR A 35 5.04 -9.65 -11.90
N ASP A 36 6.09 -10.43 -11.65
CA ASP A 36 6.93 -10.96 -12.71
C ASP A 36 6.22 -12.13 -13.42
N ARG A 37 6.25 -12.12 -14.74
CA ARG A 37 5.64 -13.18 -15.56
C ARG A 37 6.12 -14.57 -15.18
N ALA A 38 7.42 -14.71 -14.88
CA ALA A 38 8.03 -16.00 -14.53
C ALA A 38 7.56 -16.55 -13.17
N THR A 39 6.90 -15.72 -12.35
CA THR A 39 6.43 -16.10 -11.01
C THR A 39 4.92 -16.24 -10.91
N LEU A 40 4.20 -16.03 -12.03
CA LEU A 40 2.76 -16.28 -12.08
C LEU A 40 2.47 -17.77 -11.89
N PRO A 41 1.62 -18.15 -10.92
CA PRO A 41 1.17 -19.53 -10.79
C PRO A 41 0.41 -19.98 -12.05
N ASP A 42 0.53 -21.26 -12.41
CA ASP A 42 -0.21 -21.84 -13.55
C ASP A 42 -1.72 -21.63 -13.40
N SER A 43 -2.25 -21.78 -12.18
CA SER A 43 -3.66 -21.52 -11.85
C SER A 43 -4.09 -20.09 -12.18
N HIS A 44 -3.18 -19.13 -12.12
CA HIS A 44 -3.44 -17.74 -12.45
C HIS A 44 -3.53 -17.56 -13.97
N ALA A 45 -2.65 -18.20 -14.73
CA ALA A 45 -2.69 -18.21 -16.17
C ALA A 45 -3.98 -18.87 -16.72
N GLU A 46 -4.43 -19.96 -16.09
CA GLU A 46 -5.70 -20.61 -16.43
C GLU A 46 -6.91 -19.70 -16.16
N ARG A 47 -6.92 -18.99 -15.04
CA ARG A 47 -8.01 -18.05 -14.70
C ARG A 47 -8.07 -16.86 -15.64
N ILE A 48 -6.93 -16.31 -16.07
CA ILE A 48 -6.86 -15.23 -17.07
C ILE A 48 -7.52 -15.69 -18.38
N THR A 49 -7.29 -16.94 -18.77
CA THR A 49 -7.85 -17.52 -19.99
C THR A 49 -9.36 -17.78 -19.84
N ALA A 50 -9.80 -18.25 -18.67
CA ALA A 50 -11.19 -18.61 -18.41
C ALA A 50 -12.11 -17.40 -18.22
N ASP A 51 -11.62 -16.34 -17.57
CA ASP A 51 -12.39 -15.10 -17.32
C ASP A 51 -11.53 -13.85 -17.54
N PRO A 52 -11.43 -13.39 -18.80
CA PRO A 52 -10.63 -12.20 -19.14
C PRO A 52 -11.16 -10.89 -18.54
N ASN A 53 -12.37 -10.86 -17.99
CA ASN A 53 -12.96 -9.69 -17.35
C ASN A 53 -12.70 -9.64 -15.84
N TYR A 54 -12.27 -10.75 -15.25
CA TYR A 54 -11.93 -10.79 -13.83
C TYR A 54 -10.59 -10.10 -13.60
N TYR A 55 -10.60 -8.91 -13.03
CA TYR A 55 -9.42 -8.05 -12.92
C TYR A 55 -8.29 -8.66 -12.07
N HIS A 56 -8.59 -9.51 -11.08
CA HIS A 56 -7.58 -10.28 -10.34
C HIS A 56 -6.76 -11.25 -11.20
N THR A 57 -7.23 -11.56 -12.40
CA THR A 57 -6.55 -12.43 -13.36
C THR A 57 -5.71 -11.69 -14.39
N ARG A 58 -5.69 -10.36 -14.33
CA ARG A 58 -4.87 -9.51 -15.21
C ARG A 58 -3.75 -8.86 -14.40
N PRO A 59 -2.66 -9.58 -14.08
CA PRO A 59 -1.57 -8.98 -13.35
C PRO A 59 -1.00 -7.82 -14.14
N ILE A 60 -0.55 -6.79 -13.41
CA ILE A 60 0.35 -5.81 -14.01
C ILE A 60 1.75 -6.39 -13.97
N LEU A 61 2.35 -6.61 -15.13
CA LEU A 61 3.68 -7.22 -15.19
C LEU A 61 4.75 -6.17 -14.90
N SER A 62 5.78 -6.57 -14.17
CA SER A 62 6.92 -5.70 -13.85
C SER A 62 7.55 -5.12 -15.11
N GLU A 63 7.58 -5.89 -16.20
CA GLU A 63 8.12 -5.48 -17.50
C GLU A 63 7.25 -4.44 -18.22
N GLU A 64 5.96 -4.35 -17.89
CA GLU A 64 4.98 -3.45 -18.51
C GLU A 64 4.64 -2.25 -17.61
N LEU A 65 5.09 -2.24 -16.36
CA LEU A 65 4.70 -1.25 -15.36
C LEU A 65 4.94 0.18 -15.84
N ILE A 66 6.14 0.47 -16.34
CA ILE A 66 6.51 1.84 -16.74
C ILE A 66 5.66 2.33 -17.92
N GLU A 67 5.40 1.46 -18.90
CA GLU A 67 4.51 1.79 -20.02
C GLU A 67 3.09 2.10 -19.53
N ARG A 68 2.57 1.30 -18.57
CA ARG A 68 1.25 1.53 -17.99
C ARG A 68 1.19 2.85 -17.20
N MET A 69 2.23 3.16 -16.44
CA MET A 69 2.35 4.43 -15.74
C MET A 69 2.38 5.61 -16.71
N ASP A 70 3.18 5.52 -17.79
CA ASP A 70 3.28 6.56 -18.80
C ASP A 70 1.93 6.82 -19.49
N LEU A 71 1.20 5.76 -19.87
CA LEU A 71 -0.15 5.87 -20.43
C LEU A 71 -1.14 6.53 -19.47
N ALA A 72 -0.99 6.29 -18.17
CA ALA A 72 -1.82 6.88 -17.13
C ALA A 72 -1.36 8.28 -16.68
N GLY A 73 -0.19 8.74 -17.16
CA GLY A 73 0.43 10.00 -16.71
C GLY A 73 0.85 9.96 -15.23
N ILE A 74 1.40 8.82 -14.80
CA ILE A 74 1.91 8.59 -13.44
C ILE A 74 3.43 8.68 -13.48
N ASP A 75 3.99 9.54 -12.65
CA ASP A 75 5.43 9.75 -12.58
C ASP A 75 6.11 8.68 -11.72
N MET A 76 5.53 8.34 -10.57
CA MET A 76 6.05 7.32 -9.66
C MET A 76 4.94 6.39 -9.14
N ALA A 77 5.32 5.19 -8.75
CA ALA A 77 4.40 4.24 -8.08
C ALA A 77 5.02 3.66 -6.82
N LEU A 78 4.24 3.61 -5.73
CA LEU A 78 4.56 2.82 -4.53
C LEU A 78 4.17 1.37 -4.83
N CYS A 79 5.18 0.50 -4.90
CA CYS A 79 5.02 -0.87 -5.32
C CYS A 79 5.31 -1.86 -4.21
N TRP A 80 4.41 -2.79 -3.99
CA TRP A 80 4.57 -3.95 -3.13
C TRP A 80 4.15 -5.24 -3.83
N GLN A 81 4.50 -6.37 -3.22
CA GLN A 81 4.16 -7.68 -3.76
C GLN A 81 2.64 -7.82 -4.02
N ASN A 82 2.27 -8.68 -4.96
CA ASN A 82 0.87 -8.95 -5.27
C ASN A 82 0.33 -10.10 -4.39
N PRO A 83 -0.59 -9.83 -3.43
CA PRO A 83 -1.12 -10.86 -2.54
C PRO A 83 -1.96 -11.91 -3.29
N GLY A 84 -2.57 -11.56 -4.42
CA GLY A 84 -3.37 -12.47 -5.23
C GLY A 84 -2.58 -13.61 -5.89
N VAL A 85 -1.24 -13.48 -6.00
CA VAL A 85 -0.36 -14.51 -6.57
C VAL A 85 0.52 -15.21 -5.54
N LEU A 86 0.39 -14.86 -4.27
CA LEU A 86 1.17 -15.41 -3.16
C LEU A 86 0.27 -15.96 -2.04
N PRO A 87 -0.48 -17.04 -2.30
CA PRO A 87 -1.26 -17.66 -1.23
C PRO A 87 -0.29 -18.26 -0.19
N TYR A 88 -0.62 -18.10 1.10
CA TYR A 88 0.12 -18.74 2.18
C TYR A 88 -0.29 -20.20 2.33
N GLY A 89 0.71 -21.06 2.60
CA GLY A 89 0.54 -22.45 3.03
C GLY A 89 0.71 -22.60 4.54
N ASP A 90 0.66 -23.84 4.99
CA ASP A 90 0.85 -24.17 6.41
C ASP A 90 2.34 -24.17 6.83
N ASP A 91 3.27 -24.18 5.87
CA ASP A 91 4.71 -24.18 6.10
C ASP A 91 5.25 -22.75 6.20
N THR A 92 5.68 -22.38 7.41
CA THR A 92 6.23 -21.05 7.70
C THR A 92 7.53 -20.77 6.96
N ASP A 93 8.38 -21.76 6.76
CA ASP A 93 9.67 -21.59 6.07
C ASP A 93 9.44 -21.36 4.56
N GLU A 94 8.46 -22.07 3.98
CA GLU A 94 8.05 -21.85 2.60
C GLU A 94 7.42 -20.46 2.41
N ASN A 95 6.57 -20.02 3.34
CA ASN A 95 5.98 -18.69 3.32
C ASN A 95 7.07 -17.60 3.43
N ASP A 96 8.07 -17.76 4.32
CA ASP A 96 9.20 -16.84 4.48
C ASP A 96 10.02 -16.74 3.19
N ALA A 97 10.36 -17.87 2.59
CA ALA A 97 11.11 -17.92 1.33
C ALA A 97 10.36 -17.22 0.20
N ARG A 98 9.05 -17.47 0.06
CA ARG A 98 8.19 -16.85 -0.98
C ARG A 98 8.06 -15.33 -0.79
N LEU A 99 7.77 -14.87 0.42
CA LEU A 99 7.63 -13.45 0.72
C LEU A 99 8.96 -12.71 0.58
N THR A 100 10.06 -13.32 1.03
CA THR A 100 11.41 -12.78 0.84
C THR A 100 11.71 -12.58 -0.65
N ALA A 101 11.46 -13.60 -1.46
CA ALA A 101 11.68 -13.52 -2.91
C ALA A 101 10.78 -12.47 -3.57
N ALA A 102 9.53 -12.32 -3.12
CA ALA A 102 8.63 -11.30 -3.64
C ALA A 102 9.10 -9.88 -3.30
N ASN A 103 9.51 -9.63 -2.06
CA ASN A 103 10.07 -8.34 -1.65
C ASN A 103 11.37 -8.03 -2.41
N ALA A 104 12.26 -9.01 -2.59
CA ALA A 104 13.49 -8.83 -3.36
C ALA A 104 13.20 -8.38 -4.80
N ARG A 105 12.20 -8.95 -5.46
CA ARG A 105 11.78 -8.54 -6.83
C ARG A 105 11.31 -7.09 -6.88
N ILE A 106 10.58 -6.62 -5.87
CA ILE A 106 10.19 -5.20 -5.79
C ILE A 106 11.42 -4.30 -5.63
N ALA A 107 12.39 -4.72 -4.82
CA ALA A 107 13.66 -3.99 -4.68
C ALA A 107 14.44 -3.94 -6.01
N GLU A 108 14.56 -5.06 -6.72
CA GLU A 108 15.19 -5.14 -8.04
C GLU A 108 14.45 -4.26 -9.08
N LEU A 109 13.13 -4.18 -9.01
CA LEU A 109 12.35 -3.30 -9.87
C LEU A 109 12.67 -1.82 -9.60
N ALA A 110 12.80 -1.45 -8.33
CA ALA A 110 13.22 -0.10 -7.94
C ALA A 110 14.66 0.21 -8.38
N ASP A 111 15.58 -0.74 -8.34
CA ASP A 111 16.94 -0.55 -8.84
C ASP A 111 16.98 -0.28 -10.36
N ARG A 112 16.11 -0.96 -11.11
CA ARG A 112 15.98 -0.71 -12.55
C ARG A 112 15.33 0.64 -12.87
N HIS A 113 14.50 1.15 -11.97
CA HIS A 113 13.68 2.36 -12.16
C HIS A 113 13.68 3.28 -10.93
N PRO A 114 14.85 3.79 -10.48
CA PRO A 114 15.01 4.43 -9.17
C PRO A 114 14.25 5.75 -8.98
N THR A 115 13.81 6.38 -10.09
CA THR A 115 12.98 7.61 -10.05
C THR A 115 11.52 7.36 -10.47
N ARG A 116 11.13 6.10 -10.62
CA ARG A 116 9.79 5.70 -11.03
C ARG A 116 9.12 4.78 -10.02
N VAL A 117 9.89 3.99 -9.26
CA VAL A 117 9.39 2.99 -8.33
C VAL A 117 9.85 3.31 -6.91
N ILE A 118 8.89 3.44 -6.01
CA ILE A 118 9.11 3.51 -4.56
C ILE A 118 8.89 2.07 -4.05
N PRO A 119 9.94 1.35 -3.61
CA PRO A 119 9.77 -0.01 -3.15
C PRO A 119 9.14 -0.05 -1.76
N ALA A 120 8.19 -0.95 -1.55
CA ALA A 120 7.58 -1.19 -0.26
C ALA A 120 7.54 -2.68 0.08
N GLY A 121 7.82 -2.99 1.35
CA GLY A 121 7.91 -4.34 1.86
C GLY A 121 6.57 -4.92 2.28
N TRP A 122 6.58 -6.23 2.46
CA TRP A 122 5.42 -6.98 2.95
C TRP A 122 5.87 -8.02 3.97
N THR A 123 5.17 -8.08 5.10
CA THR A 123 5.36 -9.11 6.12
C THR A 123 4.02 -9.57 6.69
N ASP A 124 4.00 -10.73 7.35
CA ASP A 124 2.77 -11.30 7.91
C ASP A 124 3.06 -12.14 9.16
N PRO A 125 2.67 -11.68 10.36
CA PRO A 125 2.95 -12.39 11.60
C PRO A 125 2.15 -13.69 11.76
N LYS A 126 0.99 -13.85 11.09
CA LYS A 126 0.23 -15.11 11.10
C LYS A 126 0.89 -16.18 10.24
N ALA A 127 1.37 -15.80 9.05
CA ALA A 127 1.99 -16.72 8.11
C ALA A 127 3.43 -17.13 8.49
N LEU A 128 4.16 -16.24 9.21
CA LEU A 128 5.59 -16.40 9.50
C LEU A 128 5.91 -16.63 10.99
N GLY A 129 4.92 -16.46 11.85
CA GLY A 129 5.15 -16.27 13.29
C GLY A 129 5.85 -14.94 13.57
N LEU A 130 5.87 -14.52 14.85
CA LEU A 130 6.43 -13.23 15.26
C LEU A 130 7.89 -13.04 14.80
N ASN A 131 8.75 -14.00 15.11
CA ASN A 131 10.18 -13.89 14.80
C ASN A 131 10.45 -13.86 13.28
N GLY A 132 9.68 -14.61 12.49
CA GLY A 132 9.76 -14.60 11.02
C GLY A 132 9.33 -13.24 10.47
N ALA A 133 8.22 -12.73 10.94
CA ALA A 133 7.71 -11.43 10.50
C ALA A 133 8.66 -10.27 10.80
N ILE A 134 9.26 -10.25 12.01
CA ILE A 134 10.27 -9.25 12.38
C ILE A 134 11.53 -9.38 11.51
N ARG A 135 12.05 -10.59 11.31
CA ARG A 135 13.23 -10.79 10.42
C ARG A 135 12.96 -10.28 9.01
N LEU A 136 11.78 -10.59 8.47
CA LEU A 136 11.43 -10.15 7.12
C LEU A 136 11.24 -8.63 7.05
N ALA A 137 10.60 -8.01 8.05
CA ALA A 137 10.48 -6.56 8.14
C ALA A 137 11.85 -5.87 8.18
N ARG A 138 12.78 -6.38 9.00
CA ARG A 138 14.18 -5.90 9.03
C ARG A 138 14.82 -6.02 7.67
N ARG A 139 14.70 -7.16 7.02
CA ARG A 139 15.26 -7.38 5.69
C ARG A 139 14.71 -6.41 4.65
N CYS A 140 13.40 -6.13 4.69
CA CYS A 140 12.80 -5.11 3.82
C CYS A 140 13.45 -3.75 3.98
N VAL A 141 13.73 -3.33 5.22
CA VAL A 141 14.30 -2.01 5.50
C VAL A 141 15.82 -2.01 5.31
N GLU A 142 16.53 -2.95 5.97
CA GLU A 142 17.99 -2.94 6.08
C GLU A 142 18.69 -3.43 4.80
N ASP A 143 18.16 -4.48 4.16
CA ASP A 143 18.75 -5.05 2.95
C ASP A 143 18.16 -4.44 1.67
N PHE A 144 16.83 -4.23 1.65
CA PHE A 144 16.12 -3.80 0.45
C PHE A 144 15.82 -2.30 0.40
N GLY A 145 16.10 -1.53 1.46
CA GLY A 145 15.90 -0.08 1.49
C GLY A 145 14.46 0.34 1.22
N MET A 146 13.51 -0.36 1.84
CA MET A 146 12.08 -0.09 1.69
C MET A 146 11.60 0.85 2.79
N PRO A 147 11.11 2.05 2.46
CA PRO A 147 10.67 3.02 3.46
C PRO A 147 9.31 2.69 4.10
N VAL A 148 8.56 1.75 3.52
CA VAL A 148 7.25 1.32 4.01
C VAL A 148 7.20 -0.21 4.07
N VAL A 149 6.58 -0.77 5.13
CA VAL A 149 6.33 -2.22 5.24
C VAL A 149 4.87 -2.47 5.56
N LYS A 150 4.20 -3.24 4.70
CA LYS A 150 2.75 -3.52 4.76
C LYS A 150 2.45 -4.87 5.40
N MET A 151 1.37 -4.93 6.16
CA MET A 151 0.69 -6.14 6.63
C MET A 151 -0.74 -6.18 6.08
N ASN A 152 -1.31 -7.40 5.97
CA ASN A 152 -2.67 -7.59 5.45
C ASN A 152 -3.57 -8.35 6.44
N PRO A 153 -3.90 -7.74 7.58
CA PRO A 153 -4.74 -8.39 8.58
C PRO A 153 -6.18 -8.62 8.08
N ALA A 154 -6.72 -7.74 7.24
CA ALA A 154 -8.09 -7.85 6.73
C ALA A 154 -8.34 -9.14 5.94
N GLN A 155 -7.47 -9.47 4.99
CA GLN A 155 -7.62 -10.65 4.12
C GLN A 155 -6.99 -11.91 4.71
N ASN A 156 -5.94 -11.75 5.53
CA ASN A 156 -5.26 -12.89 6.17
C ASN A 156 -5.86 -13.25 7.54
N GLU A 157 -6.94 -12.55 7.92
CA GLU A 157 -7.80 -12.89 9.06
C GLU A 157 -7.04 -12.97 10.40
N PHE A 158 -6.37 -11.88 10.77
CA PHE A 158 -5.81 -11.68 12.11
C PHE A 158 -6.10 -10.27 12.61
N PRO A 159 -6.33 -10.08 13.93
CA PRO A 159 -6.62 -8.76 14.47
C PRO A 159 -5.46 -7.79 14.26
N ILE A 160 -5.75 -6.56 13.80
CA ILE A 160 -4.73 -5.51 13.63
C ILE A 160 -4.04 -5.15 14.96
N THR A 161 -4.73 -5.35 16.08
CA THR A 161 -4.24 -5.10 17.45
C THR A 161 -3.65 -6.35 18.12
N ASP A 162 -3.44 -7.44 17.39
CA ASP A 162 -2.77 -8.61 17.94
C ASP A 162 -1.37 -8.23 18.49
N PRO A 163 -0.96 -8.72 19.66
CA PRO A 163 0.35 -8.39 20.24
C PRO A 163 1.54 -8.67 19.33
N ASN A 164 1.46 -9.68 18.46
CA ASN A 164 2.50 -9.94 17.47
C ASN A 164 2.53 -8.86 16.38
N VAL A 165 1.35 -8.36 15.97
CA VAL A 165 1.25 -7.23 15.02
C VAL A 165 1.87 -5.97 15.63
N VAL A 166 1.52 -5.64 16.88
CA VAL A 166 2.09 -4.48 17.61
C VAL A 166 3.62 -4.60 17.70
N SER A 167 4.14 -5.79 18.01
CA SER A 167 5.59 -6.01 18.08
C SER A 167 6.29 -5.83 16.72
N VAL A 168 5.66 -6.22 15.62
CA VAL A 168 6.17 -5.98 14.24
C VAL A 168 6.12 -4.50 13.90
N VAL A 169 5.04 -3.80 14.28
CA VAL A 169 4.90 -2.34 14.12
C VAL A 169 6.00 -1.58 14.85
N ASP A 170 6.26 -1.94 16.12
CA ASP A 170 7.34 -1.34 16.92
C ASP A 170 8.70 -1.50 16.24
N GLU A 171 8.98 -2.68 15.70
CA GLU A 171 10.23 -2.94 14.99
C GLU A 171 10.35 -2.11 13.72
N ILE A 172 9.29 -2.03 12.90
CA ILE A 172 9.26 -1.21 11.68
C ILE A 172 9.51 0.27 12.04
N ALA A 173 8.81 0.79 13.05
CA ALA A 173 8.95 2.16 13.51
C ALA A 173 10.34 2.46 14.10
N ALA A 174 10.92 1.52 14.85
CA ALA A 174 12.28 1.64 15.42
C ALA A 174 13.35 1.75 14.32
N MET A 175 13.11 1.18 13.16
CA MET A 175 13.98 1.31 11.98
C MET A 175 13.73 2.63 11.20
N GLY A 176 12.73 3.43 11.57
CA GLY A 176 12.34 4.65 10.87
C GLY A 176 11.52 4.42 9.60
N ALA A 177 11.10 3.19 9.34
CA ALA A 177 10.19 2.86 8.26
C ALA A 177 8.72 3.02 8.70
N VAL A 178 7.80 3.16 7.75
CA VAL A 178 6.38 3.39 8.01
C VAL A 178 5.62 2.07 7.96
N PRO A 179 4.94 1.64 9.04
CA PRO A 179 4.03 0.51 8.98
C PRO A 179 2.77 0.88 8.17
N ALA A 180 2.35 -0.03 7.30
CA ALA A 180 1.14 0.11 6.50
C ALA A 180 0.23 -1.12 6.67
N PHE A 181 -1.07 -0.89 6.59
CA PHE A 181 -2.06 -1.95 6.73
C PHE A 181 -3.03 -1.96 5.55
N HIS A 182 -3.27 -3.16 5.00
CA HIS A 182 -4.47 -3.38 4.21
C HIS A 182 -5.66 -3.26 5.17
N PHE A 183 -6.43 -2.20 5.02
CA PHE A 183 -7.38 -1.76 6.01
C PHE A 183 -8.80 -1.76 5.45
N GLY A 184 -9.66 -2.58 6.06
CA GLY A 184 -11.07 -2.63 5.74
C GLY A 184 -11.88 -2.73 7.01
N SER A 185 -12.49 -1.63 7.45
CA SER A 185 -13.33 -1.60 8.64
C SER A 185 -14.66 -2.34 8.48
N ASP A 186 -14.89 -2.92 7.32
CA ASP A 186 -15.95 -3.88 7.01
C ASP A 186 -15.62 -5.32 7.47
N THR A 187 -14.42 -5.54 8.03
CA THR A 187 -14.04 -6.81 8.65
C THR A 187 -13.80 -6.68 10.14
N ALA A 188 -14.00 -7.77 10.88
CA ALA A 188 -13.71 -7.83 12.31
C ALA A 188 -12.22 -7.72 12.65
N TYR A 189 -11.35 -7.90 11.65
CA TYR A 189 -9.88 -7.92 11.83
C TYR A 189 -9.26 -6.53 11.80
N THR A 190 -9.89 -5.58 11.09
CA THR A 190 -9.38 -4.23 10.90
C THR A 190 -10.45 -3.18 11.16
N PRO A 191 -11.07 -3.14 12.37
CA PRO A 191 -11.97 -2.06 12.72
C PRO A 191 -11.21 -0.72 12.77
N THR A 192 -11.90 0.39 12.53
CA THR A 192 -11.29 1.74 12.57
C THR A 192 -10.62 2.01 13.91
N GLU A 193 -11.25 1.61 15.01
CA GLU A 193 -10.73 1.76 16.37
C GLU A 193 -9.38 1.05 16.53
N GLY A 194 -9.21 -0.13 15.94
CA GLY A 194 -7.95 -0.86 15.99
C GLY A 194 -6.81 -0.15 15.25
N LEU A 195 -7.09 0.49 14.11
CA LEU A 195 -6.09 1.31 13.43
C LEU A 195 -5.76 2.58 14.22
N VAL A 196 -6.75 3.17 14.88
CA VAL A 196 -6.56 4.30 15.81
C VAL A 196 -5.67 3.89 16.98
N GLU A 197 -5.90 2.73 17.61
CA GLU A 197 -5.05 2.21 18.68
C GLU A 197 -3.58 2.10 18.23
N ILE A 198 -3.32 1.62 17.03
CA ILE A 198 -1.96 1.59 16.47
C ILE A 198 -1.40 3.00 16.25
N ALA A 199 -2.19 3.94 15.75
CA ALA A 199 -1.74 5.32 15.55
C ALA A 199 -1.41 6.02 16.89
N GLU A 200 -2.24 5.82 17.91
CA GLU A 200 -2.00 6.33 19.25
C GLU A 200 -0.76 5.70 19.91
N HIS A 201 -0.59 4.38 19.74
CA HIS A 201 0.59 3.64 20.22
C HIS A 201 1.90 4.18 19.62
N LEU A 202 1.89 4.51 18.34
CA LEU A 202 3.04 5.05 17.62
C LEU A 202 3.33 6.54 17.91
N GLY A 203 2.41 7.26 18.53
CA GLY A 203 2.55 8.67 18.91
C GLY A 203 2.68 9.59 17.69
N SER A 204 3.88 10.10 17.41
CA SER A 204 4.12 10.96 16.23
C SER A 204 4.63 10.21 15.01
N HIS A 205 4.94 8.92 15.13
CA HIS A 205 5.42 8.13 14.00
C HIS A 205 4.26 7.83 13.02
N PRO A 206 4.44 8.01 11.71
CA PRO A 206 3.36 7.82 10.74
C PRO A 206 2.92 6.35 10.64
N VAL A 207 1.65 6.15 10.34
CA VAL A 207 1.05 4.86 9.97
C VAL A 207 0.12 5.04 8.78
N ILE A 208 0.06 4.06 7.90
CA ILE A 208 -0.74 4.12 6.67
C ILE A 208 -1.86 3.08 6.72
N GLY A 209 -3.12 3.55 6.55
CA GLY A 209 -4.29 2.71 6.27
C GLY A 209 -4.57 2.67 4.76
N VAL A 210 -4.29 1.55 4.11
CA VAL A 210 -4.56 1.37 2.68
C VAL A 210 -6.04 1.03 2.50
N HIS A 211 -6.70 1.65 1.52
CA HIS A 211 -8.13 1.56 1.18
C HIS A 211 -9.08 2.35 2.08
N MET A 212 -8.60 3.10 3.05
CA MET A 212 -9.43 3.98 3.91
C MET A 212 -10.76 3.35 4.36
N GLY A 213 -10.73 2.10 4.84
CA GLY A 213 -11.91 1.40 5.37
C GLY A 213 -12.64 0.49 4.37
N GLY A 214 -12.24 0.41 3.12
CA GLY A 214 -12.86 -0.42 2.09
C GLY A 214 -12.05 -1.65 1.65
N GLY A 215 -11.08 -2.10 2.44
CA GLY A 215 -10.15 -3.16 2.05
C GLY A 215 -10.58 -4.60 2.38
N GLY A 216 -11.83 -4.84 2.75
CA GLY A 216 -12.32 -6.16 3.15
C GLY A 216 -12.60 -7.16 2.01
N GLY A 217 -12.33 -6.79 0.78
CA GLY A 217 -12.51 -7.67 -0.38
C GLY A 217 -13.86 -7.54 -1.09
N HIS A 218 -14.76 -6.71 -0.58
CA HIS A 218 -16.03 -6.39 -1.21
C HIS A 218 -16.23 -4.88 -1.30
N PHE A 219 -16.91 -4.43 -2.34
CA PHE A 219 -17.37 -3.04 -2.39
C PHE A 219 -18.49 -2.85 -1.36
N VAL A 220 -18.19 -2.14 -0.28
CA VAL A 220 -19.14 -1.83 0.77
C VAL A 220 -19.88 -0.55 0.43
N GLU A 221 -21.21 -0.58 0.57
CA GLU A 221 -22.08 0.56 0.32
C GLU A 221 -22.33 1.41 1.59
N ALA A 222 -22.00 0.88 2.76
CA ALA A 222 -22.30 1.53 4.03
C ALA A 222 -21.38 2.75 4.26
N GLU A 223 -21.92 3.95 4.08
CA GLU A 223 -21.18 5.21 4.27
C GLU A 223 -20.57 5.34 5.67
N ALA A 224 -21.21 4.79 6.69
CA ALA A 224 -20.72 4.85 8.06
C ALA A 224 -19.29 4.28 8.23
N ILE A 225 -18.94 3.22 7.48
CA ILE A 225 -17.60 2.61 7.50
C ILE A 225 -16.54 3.60 7.03
N TYR A 226 -16.80 4.26 5.90
CA TYR A 226 -15.87 5.24 5.33
C TYR A 226 -15.83 6.52 6.15
N GLN A 227 -16.96 6.92 6.75
CA GLN A 227 -17.05 8.09 7.61
C GLN A 227 -16.19 7.95 8.86
N SER A 228 -16.21 6.79 9.52
CA SER A 228 -15.36 6.52 10.69
C SER A 228 -13.87 6.62 10.36
N ALA A 229 -13.45 6.01 9.23
CA ALA A 229 -12.07 6.08 8.77
C ALA A 229 -11.64 7.51 8.41
N ARG A 230 -12.49 8.28 7.71
CA ARG A 230 -12.22 9.69 7.40
C ARG A 230 -12.04 10.52 8.65
N GLN A 231 -12.95 10.35 9.64
CA GLN A 231 -12.87 11.08 10.89
C GLN A 231 -11.60 10.72 11.67
N ALA A 232 -11.25 9.43 11.74
CA ALA A 232 -10.03 8.99 12.40
C ALA A 232 -8.77 9.67 11.84
N GLY A 233 -8.66 9.80 10.52
CA GLY A 233 -7.52 10.51 9.92
C GLY A 233 -7.51 12.00 10.23
N LEU A 234 -8.66 12.66 10.36
CA LEU A 234 -8.73 14.07 10.76
C LEU A 234 -8.35 14.29 12.22
N ASP A 235 -8.65 13.32 13.07
CA ASP A 235 -8.38 13.39 14.51
C ASP A 235 -6.95 12.98 14.89
N HIS A 236 -6.28 12.18 14.05
CA HIS A 236 -4.94 11.64 14.30
C HIS A 236 -3.94 12.09 13.21
N PRO A 237 -3.11 13.10 13.47
CA PRO A 237 -2.23 13.70 12.46
C PRO A 237 -1.12 12.79 11.94
N ASN A 238 -0.83 11.68 12.63
CA ASN A 238 0.10 10.64 12.20
C ASN A 238 -0.55 9.50 11.41
N LEU A 239 -1.88 9.53 11.20
CA LEU A 239 -2.61 8.53 10.42
C LEU A 239 -2.82 9.02 9.00
N PHE A 240 -2.28 8.28 8.05
CA PHE A 240 -2.36 8.57 6.62
C PHE A 240 -3.20 7.51 5.92
N PHE A 241 -3.90 7.91 4.86
CA PHE A 241 -4.72 6.98 4.10
C PHE A 241 -4.38 6.97 2.62
N VAL A 242 -4.50 5.78 2.02
CA VAL A 242 -4.49 5.58 0.57
C VAL A 242 -5.92 5.33 0.09
N LEU A 243 -6.39 6.16 -0.84
CA LEU A 243 -7.68 6.02 -1.50
C LEU A 243 -7.54 5.12 -2.72
N SER A 244 -7.88 3.85 -2.57
CA SER A 244 -7.94 2.83 -3.60
C SER A 244 -9.06 1.83 -3.31
N ALA A 245 -9.38 0.95 -4.24
CA ALA A 245 -10.36 -0.13 -4.09
C ALA A 245 -11.74 0.30 -3.57
N LYS A 246 -12.22 1.49 -3.99
CA LYS A 246 -13.51 2.06 -3.58
C LYS A 246 -14.36 2.46 -4.76
N ARG A 247 -15.66 2.61 -4.50
CA ARG A 247 -16.53 3.32 -5.42
C ARG A 247 -16.19 4.81 -5.49
N ASP A 248 -16.39 5.39 -6.66
CA ASP A 248 -16.14 6.79 -6.96
C ASP A 248 -16.80 7.75 -5.97
N VAL A 249 -18.03 7.48 -5.55
CA VAL A 249 -18.76 8.30 -4.58
C VAL A 249 -18.05 8.40 -3.22
N HIS A 250 -17.40 7.33 -2.76
CA HIS A 250 -16.65 7.33 -1.51
C HIS A 250 -15.29 8.03 -1.65
N MET A 251 -14.65 7.91 -2.81
CA MET A 251 -13.43 8.65 -3.15
C MET A 251 -13.70 10.14 -3.18
N GLU A 252 -14.76 10.56 -3.89
CA GLU A 252 -15.17 11.96 -3.96
C GLU A 252 -15.50 12.53 -2.58
N SER A 253 -16.30 11.81 -1.78
CA SER A 253 -16.66 12.22 -0.42
C SER A 253 -15.42 12.38 0.48
N ALA A 254 -14.44 11.49 0.39
CA ALA A 254 -13.19 11.61 1.13
C ALA A 254 -12.40 12.85 0.68
N LEU A 255 -12.21 13.04 -0.62
CA LEU A 255 -11.48 14.20 -1.17
C LEU A 255 -12.13 15.53 -0.76
N ILE A 256 -13.47 15.64 -0.83
CA ILE A 256 -14.20 16.84 -0.39
C ILE A 256 -13.98 17.09 1.11
N THR A 257 -14.07 16.05 1.92
CA THR A 257 -13.90 16.14 3.38
C THR A 257 -12.51 16.67 3.74
N TYR A 258 -11.47 16.11 3.15
CA TYR A 258 -10.09 16.53 3.42
C TYR A 258 -9.77 17.90 2.82
N ALA A 259 -10.28 18.20 1.64
CA ALA A 259 -10.16 19.54 1.04
C ALA A 259 -10.82 20.63 1.92
N ALA A 260 -11.99 20.35 2.48
CA ALA A 260 -12.68 21.26 3.39
C ALA A 260 -11.95 21.46 4.72
N ALA A 261 -11.27 20.43 5.22
CA ALA A 261 -10.44 20.51 6.42
C ALA A 261 -9.14 21.31 6.18
N GLY A 262 -8.70 21.43 4.92
CA GLY A 262 -7.51 22.19 4.55
C GLY A 262 -6.19 21.56 4.95
N ALA A 263 -5.11 22.33 4.92
CA ALA A 263 -3.81 21.86 5.39
C ALA A 263 -3.77 21.89 6.94
N PRO A 264 -3.18 20.87 7.63
CA PRO A 264 -2.36 19.79 7.06
C PRO A 264 -3.15 18.55 6.58
N ALA A 265 -4.47 18.47 6.80
CA ALA A 265 -5.29 17.30 6.50
C ALA A 265 -5.13 16.81 5.04
N ASN A 266 -5.02 17.70 4.07
CA ASN A 266 -4.78 17.37 2.67
C ASN A 266 -3.51 16.51 2.45
N GLY A 267 -2.51 16.66 3.30
CA GLY A 267 -1.28 15.87 3.26
C GLY A 267 -1.41 14.45 3.82
N GLN A 268 -2.55 14.12 4.43
CA GLN A 268 -2.78 12.80 5.04
C GLN A 268 -3.46 11.79 4.10
N ILE A 269 -3.77 12.20 2.89
CA ILE A 269 -4.51 11.37 1.93
C ILE A 269 -3.75 11.28 0.61
N ALA A 270 -3.57 10.07 0.12
CA ALA A 270 -3.01 9.78 -1.20
C ALA A 270 -4.03 9.05 -2.06
N VAL A 271 -3.97 9.25 -3.36
CA VAL A 271 -4.79 8.52 -4.33
C VAL A 271 -4.01 7.37 -4.95
N ALA A 272 -4.71 6.30 -5.33
CA ALA A 272 -4.07 5.14 -5.93
C ALA A 272 -5.00 4.34 -6.83
N SER A 273 -4.39 3.59 -7.74
CA SER A 273 -5.12 2.71 -8.65
C SER A 273 -5.46 1.36 -8.04
N ASP A 274 -4.65 0.86 -7.10
CA ASP A 274 -4.68 -0.53 -6.65
C ASP A 274 -4.48 -1.53 -7.81
N ALA A 275 -3.65 -1.16 -8.79
CA ALA A 275 -3.40 -2.02 -9.94
C ALA A 275 -2.69 -3.32 -9.53
N PRO A 276 -3.15 -4.49 -9.97
CA PRO A 276 -4.08 -4.79 -11.08
C PRO A 276 -5.57 -4.81 -10.69
N TYR A 277 -5.92 -4.55 -9.42
CA TYR A 277 -7.31 -4.60 -8.95
C TYR A 277 -8.14 -3.41 -9.44
N GLY A 278 -7.48 -2.31 -9.81
CA GLY A 278 -8.02 -1.20 -10.58
C GLY A 278 -7.14 -0.89 -11.81
N ASP A 279 -7.71 -0.23 -12.81
CA ASP A 279 -6.95 0.23 -13.97
C ASP A 279 -6.35 1.61 -13.73
N MET A 280 -5.03 1.76 -13.90
CA MET A 280 -4.30 3.02 -13.66
C MET A 280 -4.88 4.19 -14.45
N THR A 281 -5.11 4.00 -15.75
CA THR A 281 -5.58 5.06 -16.65
C THR A 281 -6.97 5.53 -16.26
N PHE A 282 -7.86 4.59 -15.95
CA PHE A 282 -9.23 4.87 -15.56
C PHE A 282 -9.30 5.60 -14.20
N GLN A 283 -8.59 5.07 -13.19
CA GLN A 283 -8.58 5.64 -11.84
C GLN A 283 -7.98 7.06 -11.84
N PHE A 284 -6.81 7.25 -12.43
CA PHE A 284 -6.17 8.56 -12.47
C PHE A 284 -6.88 9.56 -13.39
N GLY A 285 -7.56 9.10 -14.43
CA GLY A 285 -8.48 9.93 -15.21
C GLY A 285 -9.64 10.48 -14.35
N GLY A 286 -10.23 9.62 -13.53
CA GLY A 286 -11.27 9.99 -12.56
C GLY A 286 -10.76 10.97 -11.50
N PHE A 287 -9.61 10.71 -10.89
CA PHE A 287 -9.02 11.62 -9.88
C PHE A 287 -8.71 13.00 -10.46
N ARG A 288 -8.12 13.08 -11.67
CA ARG A 288 -7.87 14.38 -12.31
C ARG A 288 -9.15 15.16 -12.55
N ALA A 289 -10.23 14.49 -12.97
CA ALA A 289 -11.54 15.16 -13.15
C ALA A 289 -12.10 15.64 -11.82
N LEU A 290 -11.99 14.87 -10.74
CA LEU A 290 -12.40 15.27 -9.39
C LEU A 290 -11.59 16.47 -8.87
N PHE A 291 -10.26 16.42 -9.00
CA PHE A 291 -9.39 17.51 -8.57
C PHE A 291 -9.64 18.80 -9.35
N ALA A 292 -9.84 18.75 -10.68
CA ALA A 292 -10.19 19.90 -11.47
C ALA A 292 -11.49 20.53 -10.98
N ARG A 293 -12.53 19.73 -10.74
CA ARG A 293 -13.82 20.20 -10.22
C ARG A 293 -13.70 20.84 -8.84
N LEU A 294 -12.92 20.25 -7.93
CA LEU A 294 -12.69 20.81 -6.60
C LEU A 294 -11.90 22.13 -6.65
N ALA A 295 -10.91 22.23 -7.55
CA ALA A 295 -10.13 23.45 -7.75
C ALA A 295 -10.98 24.62 -8.31
N ASP A 296 -11.94 24.33 -9.18
CA ASP A 296 -12.85 25.33 -9.75
C ASP A 296 -13.93 25.80 -8.76
N GLY A 297 -13.98 25.25 -7.54
CA GLY A 297 -14.99 25.58 -6.54
C GLY A 297 -16.41 25.16 -6.92
N ALA A 298 -16.56 24.30 -7.90
CA ALA A 298 -17.84 23.70 -8.29
C ALA A 298 -18.18 22.58 -7.30
N ASN A 299 -18.86 22.93 -6.23
CA ASN A 299 -19.48 22.01 -5.28
C ASN A 299 -20.88 21.59 -5.75
#